data_6298e312c9ae47f9e1cbc0e828e6d2c3
#
_entry.id   6298e312c9ae47f9e1cbc0e828e6d2c3
#
_cell.length_a   1.000
_cell.length_b   1.000
_cell.length_c   1.000
_cell.angle_alpha   90.00
_cell.angle_beta   90.00
_cell.angle_gamma   90.00
#
_symmetry.space_group_name_H-M   'P 1'
#
loop_
_entity.id
_entity.type
_entity.pdbx_description
1 polymer ?
#
loop_
_entity_poly.entity_id
_entity_poly.type
_entity_poly.pdbx_seq_one_letter_code
_entity_poly.pdbx_strand_id
1 'polypeptide(L)'
;MDQVWSNDAVSLVDAFRNGDRSPVEEINVVFDAIEHSDLNAFSYLDKEGALARAEQADVSLPLGGVPIGVKELHNVEGWPDTSASLVFADRVSQFDGTMIQRLKA
;
A
#
# COMPACT_ATOMS: atom_id res chain seq x y z
N MET A 1 9.48 10.26 14.37
CA MET A 1 8.99 8.96 13.98
C MET A 1 9.48 8.63 12.58
N ASP A 2 10.61 7.96 12.54
CA ASP A 2 11.36 7.87 11.29
C ASP A 2 11.54 6.43 10.81
N GLN A 3 10.90 5.47 11.46
CA GLN A 3 11.05 4.06 11.16
C GLN A 3 9.73 3.41 10.80
N VAL A 4 9.79 2.53 9.79
CA VAL A 4 8.69 1.63 9.44
C VAL A 4 8.33 0.78 10.66
N TRP A 5 7.04 0.48 10.83
CA TRP A 5 6.58 -0.38 11.90
C TRP A 5 7.26 -1.74 11.83
N SER A 6 7.86 -2.16 12.92
CA SER A 6 8.68 -3.38 12.96
C SER A 6 7.97 -4.59 13.58
N ASN A 7 6.76 -4.38 14.10
CA ASN A 7 5.94 -5.44 14.68
C ASN A 7 4.89 -5.93 13.66
N ASP A 8 3.89 -6.64 14.12
CA ASP A 8 2.86 -7.19 13.25
C ASP A 8 1.78 -6.15 12.85
N ALA A 9 0.91 -6.55 11.92
CA ALA A 9 -0.16 -5.67 11.43
C ALA A 9 -1.21 -5.36 12.50
N VAL A 10 -1.49 -6.30 13.39
CA VAL A 10 -2.47 -6.11 14.47
C VAL A 10 -2.01 -5.01 15.43
N SER A 11 -0.75 -5.06 15.84
CA SER A 11 -0.20 -4.03 16.73
C SER A 11 -0.11 -2.66 16.05
N LEU A 12 0.10 -2.63 14.72
CA LEU A 12 0.05 -1.38 13.97
C LEU A 12 -1.35 -0.76 13.98
N VAL A 13 -2.38 -1.57 13.75
CA VAL A 13 -3.77 -1.08 13.82
C VAL A 13 -4.10 -0.59 15.23
N ASP A 14 -3.64 -1.30 16.25
CA ASP A 14 -3.80 -0.84 17.64
C ASP A 14 -3.14 0.51 17.88
N ALA A 15 -1.95 0.72 17.35
CA ALA A 15 -1.27 2.02 17.42
C ALA A 15 -2.06 3.13 16.72
N PHE A 16 -2.69 2.83 15.59
CA PHE A 16 -3.57 3.77 14.91
C PHE A 16 -4.79 4.12 15.76
N ARG A 17 -5.44 3.12 16.36
CA ARG A 17 -6.62 3.31 17.20
C ARG A 17 -6.31 4.09 18.47
N ASN A 18 -5.12 3.91 19.03
CA ASN A 18 -4.68 4.60 20.24
C ASN A 18 -4.16 6.02 19.97
N GLY A 19 -3.99 6.40 18.72
CA GLY A 19 -3.43 7.70 18.37
C GLY A 19 -1.90 7.80 18.48
N ASP A 20 -1.23 6.67 18.71
CA ASP A 20 0.24 6.64 18.81
C ASP A 20 0.91 6.83 17.45
N ARG A 21 0.21 6.49 16.39
CA ARG A 21 0.66 6.59 15.01
C ARG A 21 -0.56 6.75 14.09
N SER A 22 -0.40 7.45 12.96
CA SER A 22 -1.48 7.55 11.98
C SER A 22 -1.16 6.77 10.70
N PRO A 23 -2.19 6.34 9.94
CA PRO A 23 -1.95 5.74 8.63
C PRO A 23 -1.12 6.62 7.69
N VAL A 24 -1.33 7.95 7.73
CA VAL A 24 -0.55 8.90 6.93
C VAL A 24 0.91 8.90 7.34
N GLU A 25 1.20 8.92 8.64
CA GLU A 25 2.58 8.82 9.13
C GLU A 25 3.24 7.53 8.67
N GLU A 26 2.55 6.40 8.78
CA GLU A 26 3.10 5.11 8.38
C GLU A 26 3.39 5.04 6.90
N ILE A 27 2.47 5.48 6.04
CA ILE A 27 2.70 5.42 4.59
C ILE A 27 3.85 6.33 4.15
N ASN A 28 4.02 7.47 4.79
CA ASN A 28 5.16 8.35 4.51
C ASN A 28 6.49 7.69 4.88
N VAL A 29 6.56 7.03 6.03
CA VAL A 29 7.77 6.30 6.45
C VAL A 29 8.05 5.12 5.54
N VAL A 30 7.02 4.41 5.10
CA VAL A 30 7.14 3.29 4.14
C VAL A 30 7.73 3.77 2.82
N PHE A 31 7.20 4.85 2.24
CA PHE A 31 7.74 5.39 0.99
C PHE A 31 9.17 5.91 1.15
N ASP A 32 9.48 6.53 2.27
CA ASP A 32 10.85 6.96 2.58
C ASP A 32 11.80 5.75 2.61
N ALA A 33 11.40 4.67 3.29
CA ALA A 33 12.19 3.44 3.33
C ALA A 33 12.39 2.81 1.94
N ILE A 34 11.36 2.82 1.10
CA ILE A 34 11.47 2.32 -0.29
C ILE A 34 12.45 3.18 -1.09
N GLU A 35 12.36 4.49 -0.96
CA GLU A 35 13.23 5.43 -1.67
C GLU A 35 14.70 5.24 -1.31
N HIS A 36 15.00 4.93 -0.05
CA HIS A 36 16.36 4.69 0.43
C HIS A 36 16.84 3.24 0.28
N SER A 37 15.98 2.34 -0.20
CA SER A 37 16.32 0.93 -0.42
C SER A 37 16.98 0.73 -1.78
N ASP A 38 18.00 -0.12 -1.82
CA ASP A 38 18.65 -0.53 -3.07
C ASP A 38 18.17 -1.91 -3.57
N LEU A 39 17.13 -2.47 -2.94
CA LEU A 39 16.60 -3.80 -3.30
C LEU A 39 15.85 -3.81 -4.63
N ASN A 40 15.43 -2.66 -5.12
CA ASN A 40 14.65 -2.55 -6.36
C ASN A 40 13.42 -3.48 -6.38
N ALA A 41 12.71 -3.53 -5.25
CA ALA A 41 11.62 -4.49 -5.04
C ALA A 41 10.30 -4.06 -5.69
N PHE A 42 10.13 -2.76 -5.97
CA PHE A 42 8.88 -2.20 -6.50
C PHE A 42 9.06 -1.74 -7.95
N SER A 43 8.20 -2.23 -8.83
CA SER A 43 8.17 -1.81 -10.23
C SER A 43 7.27 -0.60 -10.46
N TYR A 44 6.36 -0.32 -9.53
CA TYR A 44 5.43 0.80 -9.59
C TYR A 44 5.10 1.31 -8.20
N LEU A 45 5.05 2.62 -8.04
CA LEU A 45 4.71 3.29 -6.78
C LEU A 45 3.65 4.35 -7.04
N ASP A 46 2.56 4.30 -6.29
CA ASP A 46 1.48 5.29 -6.34
C ASP A 46 1.39 6.03 -5.00
N LYS A 47 2.33 6.94 -4.77
CA LYS A 47 2.42 7.68 -3.52
C LYS A 47 1.19 8.56 -3.26
N GLU A 48 0.72 9.27 -4.28
CA GLU A 48 -0.46 10.13 -4.14
C GLU A 48 -1.71 9.33 -3.78
N GLY A 49 -1.95 8.24 -4.49
CA GLY A 49 -3.09 7.36 -4.22
C GLY A 49 -3.00 6.72 -2.84
N ALA A 50 -1.81 6.28 -2.45
CA ALA A 50 -1.59 5.69 -1.14
C ALA A 50 -1.84 6.70 -0.01
N LEU A 51 -1.36 7.94 -0.14
CA LEU A 51 -1.61 9.01 0.84
C LEU A 51 -3.10 9.34 0.94
N ALA A 52 -3.78 9.48 -0.19
CA ALA A 52 -5.22 9.77 -0.21
C ALA A 52 -6.02 8.68 0.51
N ARG A 53 -5.67 7.41 0.30
CA ARG A 53 -6.31 6.29 0.97
C ARG A 53 -5.98 6.28 2.47
N ALA A 54 -4.75 6.59 2.85
CA ALA A 54 -4.34 6.67 4.25
C ALA A 54 -5.12 7.75 5.02
N GLU A 55 -5.36 8.90 4.38
CA GLU A 55 -6.16 9.98 4.97
C GLU A 55 -7.62 9.57 5.24
N GLN A 56 -8.15 8.65 4.45
CA GLN A 56 -9.53 8.18 4.55
C GLN A 56 -9.66 6.84 5.25
N ALA A 57 -8.56 6.25 5.74
CA ALA A 57 -8.56 4.92 6.32
C ALA A 57 -9.45 4.84 7.56
N ASP A 58 -10.24 3.77 7.62
CA ASP A 58 -11.07 3.46 8.79
C ASP A 58 -10.31 2.45 9.68
N VAL A 59 -9.69 2.96 10.72
CA VAL A 59 -8.87 2.15 11.63
C VAL A 59 -9.69 1.22 12.53
N SER A 60 -11.03 1.33 12.51
CA SER A 60 -11.90 0.38 13.19
C SER A 60 -12.00 -0.97 12.47
N LEU A 61 -11.63 -1.02 11.19
CA LEU A 61 -11.59 -2.26 10.42
C LEU A 61 -10.37 -3.10 10.78
N PRO A 62 -10.44 -4.43 10.60
CA PRO A 62 -9.36 -5.33 11.06
C PRO A 62 -7.95 -4.99 10.57
N LEU A 63 -7.82 -4.50 9.34
CA LEU A 63 -6.54 -4.08 8.75
C LEU A 63 -6.58 -2.61 8.32
N GLY A 64 -7.45 -1.81 8.95
CA GLY A 64 -7.66 -0.42 8.56
C GLY A 64 -6.39 0.43 8.66
N GLY A 65 -5.98 0.98 7.52
CA GLY A 65 -4.82 1.86 7.43
C GLY A 65 -3.47 1.17 7.25
N VAL A 66 -3.42 -0.16 7.29
CA VAL A 66 -2.16 -0.91 7.10
C VAL A 66 -1.69 -0.81 5.65
N PRO A 67 -0.44 -0.37 5.40
CA PRO A 67 0.12 -0.38 4.05
C PRO A 67 0.37 -1.81 3.59
N ILE A 68 0.11 -2.09 2.32
CA ILE A 68 0.41 -3.38 1.71
C ILE A 68 1.20 -3.21 0.41
N GLY A 69 2.11 -4.13 0.15
CA GLY A 69 2.73 -4.30 -1.15
C GLY A 69 1.93 -5.30 -1.96
N VAL A 70 1.57 -4.93 -3.18
CA VAL A 70 0.76 -5.76 -4.07
C VAL A 70 1.65 -6.37 -5.14
N LYS A 71 1.58 -7.69 -5.27
CA LYS A 71 2.29 -8.38 -6.36
C LYS A 71 1.69 -7.96 -7.71
N GLU A 72 2.54 -7.76 -8.70
CA GLU A 72 2.15 -7.26 -10.03
C GLU A 72 1.09 -8.13 -10.74
N LEU A 73 0.99 -9.40 -10.39
CA LEU A 73 -0.03 -10.29 -10.96
C LEU A 73 -1.45 -9.99 -10.51
N HIS A 74 -1.63 -9.20 -9.46
CA HIS A 74 -2.94 -8.80 -8.98
C HIS A 74 -3.40 -7.50 -9.63
N ASN A 75 -4.66 -7.47 -10.06
CA ASN A 75 -5.23 -6.30 -10.71
C ASN A 75 -5.62 -5.24 -9.67
N VAL A 76 -5.11 -4.04 -9.87
CA VAL A 76 -5.53 -2.84 -9.15
C VAL A 76 -5.95 -1.81 -10.19
N GLU A 77 -7.20 -1.36 -10.14
CA GLU A 77 -7.73 -0.41 -11.12
C GLU A 77 -6.83 0.83 -11.26
N GLY A 78 -6.49 1.16 -12.48
CA GLY A 78 -5.64 2.30 -12.79
C GLY A 78 -4.14 2.05 -12.70
N TRP A 79 -3.72 0.89 -12.21
CA TRP A 79 -2.30 0.55 -12.10
C TRP A 79 -1.83 -0.25 -13.32
N PRO A 80 -0.50 -0.25 -13.59
CA PRO A 80 0.06 -1.10 -14.64
C PRO A 80 -0.32 -2.57 -14.45
N ASP A 81 -0.66 -3.22 -15.54
CA ASP A 81 -1.05 -4.64 -15.60
C ASP A 81 -0.25 -5.32 -16.69
N THR A 82 1.07 -5.38 -16.48
CA THR A 82 2.03 -5.71 -17.53
C THR A 82 2.46 -7.18 -17.55
N SER A 83 2.14 -7.95 -16.51
CA SER A 83 2.61 -9.33 -16.32
C SER A 83 4.13 -9.45 -16.47
N ALA A 84 4.87 -8.40 -16.11
CA ALA A 84 6.31 -8.29 -16.27
C ALA A 84 6.78 -8.53 -17.74
N SER A 85 5.92 -8.21 -18.71
CA SER A 85 6.20 -8.42 -20.13
C SER A 85 6.22 -7.11 -20.91
N LEU A 86 7.23 -6.91 -21.72
CA LEU A 86 7.31 -5.76 -22.62
C LEU A 86 6.17 -5.72 -23.64
N VAL A 87 5.57 -6.86 -23.95
CA VAL A 87 4.40 -6.94 -24.84
C VAL A 87 3.21 -6.19 -24.27
N PHE A 88 3.07 -6.19 -22.93
CA PHE A 88 1.98 -5.53 -22.22
C PHE A 88 2.42 -4.29 -21.45
N ALA A 89 3.53 -3.68 -21.85
CA ALA A 89 4.13 -2.56 -21.11
C ALA A 89 3.18 -1.38 -20.88
N ASP A 90 2.24 -1.16 -21.81
CA ASP A 90 1.31 -0.05 -21.77
C ASP A 90 -0.08 -0.44 -21.22
N ARG A 91 -0.24 -1.70 -20.82
CA ARG A 91 -1.54 -2.17 -20.33
C ARG A 91 -1.79 -1.66 -18.91
N VAL A 92 -2.99 -1.12 -18.70
CA VAL A 92 -3.46 -0.63 -17.39
C VAL A 92 -4.70 -1.44 -16.99
N SER A 93 -4.76 -1.83 -15.73
CA SER A 93 -5.91 -2.59 -15.22
C SER A 93 -7.17 -1.72 -15.19
N GLN A 94 -8.28 -2.29 -15.66
CA GLN A 94 -9.60 -1.63 -15.68
C GLN A 94 -10.46 -1.98 -14.48
N PHE A 95 -9.97 -2.82 -13.57
CA PHE A 95 -10.73 -3.30 -12.42
C PHE A 95 -9.80 -3.69 -11.27
N ASP A 96 -10.38 -3.78 -10.08
CA ASP A 96 -9.73 -4.41 -8.93
C ASP A 96 -10.05 -5.90 -8.92
N GLY A 97 -9.04 -6.75 -8.76
CA GLY A 97 -9.25 -8.17 -8.51
C GLY A 97 -9.97 -8.40 -7.18
N THR A 98 -10.52 -9.60 -6.97
CA THR A 98 -11.33 -9.92 -5.79
C THR A 98 -10.59 -9.65 -4.47
N MET A 99 -9.32 -10.06 -4.40
CA MET A 99 -8.50 -9.82 -3.20
C MET A 99 -8.37 -8.32 -2.92
N ILE A 100 -8.09 -7.53 -3.95
CA ILE A 100 -7.93 -6.08 -3.83
C ILE A 100 -9.25 -5.42 -3.40
N GLN A 101 -10.38 -5.84 -3.99
CA GLN A 101 -11.70 -5.35 -3.59
C GLN A 101 -11.94 -5.57 -2.10
N ARG A 102 -11.61 -6.75 -1.59
CA ARG A 102 -11.80 -7.10 -0.18
C ARG A 102 -10.86 -6.33 0.75
N LEU A 103 -9.62 -6.13 0.34
CA LEU A 103 -8.66 -5.34 1.12
C LEU A 103 -9.06 -3.86 1.18
N LYS A 104 -9.70 -3.34 0.13
CA LYS A 104 -10.19 -1.96 0.10
C LYS A 104 -11.50 -1.78 0.88
N ALA A 105 -12.26 -2.83 1.04
CA ALA A 105 -13.51 -2.78 1.80
C ALA A 105 -13.24 -2.79 3.30
#